data_904cfad14e1c3d4fe8ef4619022336c1
#
_entry.id   904cfad14e1c3d4fe8ef4619022336c1
#
_cell.length_a   1.000
_cell.length_b   1.000
_cell.length_c   1.000
_cell.angle_alpha   90.00
_cell.angle_beta   90.00
_cell.angle_gamma   90.00
#
_symmetry.space_group_name_H-M   'P 1'
#
loop_
_entity.id
_entity.type
_entity.pdbx_description
1 polymer ?
#
loop_
_entity_poly.entity_id
_entity_poly.type
_entity_poly.pdbx_seq_one_letter_code
_entity_poly.pdbx_strand_id
1 'polypeptide(L)'
;MVNTYDHIFMVDDVLVSPDIINVKFCCDLDKCHGQCCIEGDAGAPVTLDETMEIENVLDTVWGDLSASAQAVIDKQGVAYTDEEGDLVTSIVGGKDCVFTCYENNCCLCALERSYRNGKTGFVKPISCSLYPIRVKEFSNGTCGINYHHWRICADARKKGEELNLPLYKFLKEPLTRRFGKEWYDELCEVAEQLLG
;
A
#
# COMPACT_ATOMS: atom_id res chain seq x y z
N MET A 1 -3.95 -1.89 31.30
CA MET A 1 -4.33 -0.71 30.47
C MET A 1 -3.37 -0.72 29.32
N VAL A 2 -3.85 -0.68 28.09
CA VAL A 2 -2.97 -0.56 26.91
C VAL A 2 -2.53 0.92 26.88
N ASN A 3 -1.22 1.17 27.02
CA ASN A 3 -0.72 2.52 26.82
C ASN A 3 -0.94 2.90 25.36
N THR A 4 -1.60 4.03 25.11
CA THR A 4 -1.75 4.65 23.81
C THR A 4 -1.03 5.98 23.82
N TYR A 5 -0.37 6.29 22.71
CA TYR A 5 0.31 7.56 22.50
C TYR A 5 -0.47 8.41 21.50
N ASP A 6 -0.77 9.68 21.83
CA ASP A 6 -1.77 10.47 21.10
C ASP A 6 -1.18 11.65 20.30
N HIS A 7 0.15 11.76 20.23
CA HIS A 7 0.80 12.87 19.53
C HIS A 7 1.55 12.40 18.28
N ILE A 8 1.64 13.28 17.28
CA ILE A 8 2.57 13.09 16.15
C ILE A 8 3.99 13.13 16.69
N PHE A 9 4.82 12.24 16.23
CA PHE A 9 6.25 12.18 16.57
C PHE A 9 7.09 12.11 15.29
N MET A 10 8.39 12.23 15.43
CA MET A 10 9.33 12.15 14.32
C MET A 10 10.24 10.94 14.48
N VAL A 11 10.52 10.29 13.36
CA VAL A 11 11.61 9.34 13.21
C VAL A 11 12.46 9.86 12.05
N ASP A 12 13.69 10.24 12.33
CA ASP A 12 14.51 11.06 11.42
C ASP A 12 13.73 12.31 10.93
N ASP A 13 13.53 12.41 9.62
CA ASP A 13 12.82 13.51 8.94
C ASP A 13 11.36 13.15 8.58
N VAL A 14 10.85 12.03 9.08
CA VAL A 14 9.48 11.55 8.81
C VAL A 14 8.56 11.85 9.98
N LEU A 15 7.46 12.57 9.72
CA LEU A 15 6.37 12.76 10.67
C LEU A 15 5.50 11.51 10.73
N VAL A 16 5.36 10.92 11.91
CA VAL A 16 4.64 9.67 12.13
C VAL A 16 3.38 9.93 12.95
N SER A 17 2.23 9.57 12.36
CA SER A 17 0.95 9.57 13.09
C SER A 17 0.96 8.51 14.19
N PRO A 18 0.39 8.80 15.39
CA PRO A 18 0.32 7.85 16.49
C PRO A 18 -0.38 6.54 16.14
N ASP A 19 -1.29 6.55 15.19
CA ASP A 19 -1.98 5.35 14.72
C ASP A 19 -1.03 4.29 14.16
N ILE A 20 0.13 4.70 13.64
CA ILE A 20 1.13 3.78 13.10
C ILE A 20 1.60 2.77 14.16
N ILE A 21 1.73 3.22 15.41
CA ILE A 21 2.18 2.39 16.53
C ILE A 21 1.02 1.83 17.37
N ASN A 22 -0.12 2.54 17.43
CA ASN A 22 -1.25 2.15 18.27
C ASN A 22 -2.17 1.12 17.59
N VAL A 23 -2.43 1.27 16.28
CA VAL A 23 -3.38 0.41 15.56
C VAL A 23 -2.82 -1.02 15.45
N LYS A 24 -3.66 -1.98 15.78
CA LYS A 24 -3.40 -3.40 15.50
C LYS A 24 -3.99 -3.74 14.14
N PHE A 25 -3.22 -4.46 13.32
CA PHE A 25 -3.63 -4.73 11.95
C PHE A 25 -3.01 -6.02 11.41
N CYS A 26 -3.83 -6.83 10.75
CA CYS A 26 -3.39 -7.95 9.95
C CYS A 26 -4.38 -8.12 8.79
N CYS A 27 -3.92 -7.97 7.55
CA CYS A 27 -4.79 -8.09 6.38
C CYS A 27 -5.50 -9.46 6.38
N ASP A 28 -6.81 -9.46 6.12
CA ASP A 28 -7.65 -10.65 6.06
C ASP A 28 -8.36 -10.74 4.72
N LEU A 29 -7.68 -11.33 3.74
CA LEU A 29 -8.19 -11.47 2.37
C LEU A 29 -9.41 -12.39 2.30
N ASP A 30 -9.55 -13.34 3.22
CA ASP A 30 -10.74 -14.21 3.28
C ASP A 30 -12.02 -13.44 3.63
N LYS A 31 -11.88 -12.26 4.24
CA LYS A 31 -12.98 -11.37 4.61
C LYS A 31 -13.15 -10.20 3.64
N CYS A 32 -12.07 -9.49 3.32
CA CYS A 32 -12.15 -8.28 2.51
C CYS A 32 -12.06 -8.56 1.01
N HIS A 33 -11.64 -9.76 0.59
CA HIS A 33 -11.52 -10.17 -0.83
C HIS A 33 -10.73 -9.17 -1.71
N GLY A 34 -9.80 -8.41 -1.11
CA GLY A 34 -8.97 -7.47 -1.87
C GLY A 34 -9.66 -6.15 -2.24
N GLN A 35 -10.66 -5.71 -1.48
CA GLN A 35 -11.47 -4.50 -1.79
C GLN A 35 -10.64 -3.23 -1.98
N CYS A 36 -9.46 -3.10 -1.39
CA CYS A 36 -8.59 -1.93 -1.58
C CYS A 36 -8.12 -1.71 -3.04
N CYS A 37 -8.24 -2.73 -3.91
CA CYS A 37 -7.91 -2.65 -5.33
C CYS A 37 -9.13 -2.38 -6.23
N ILE A 38 -10.37 -2.42 -5.68
CA ILE A 38 -11.63 -2.31 -6.44
C ILE A 38 -12.59 -1.23 -5.93
N GLU A 39 -12.32 -0.64 -4.78
CA GLU A 39 -13.17 0.40 -4.15
C GLU A 39 -12.55 1.81 -4.26
N GLY A 40 -11.50 2.00 -5.07
CA GLY A 40 -10.86 3.30 -5.24
C GLY A 40 -11.65 4.22 -6.16
N ASP A 41 -11.54 5.53 -5.93
CA ASP A 41 -12.01 6.60 -6.81
C ASP A 41 -10.88 7.13 -7.73
N ALA A 42 -9.63 6.80 -7.40
CA ALA A 42 -8.44 7.05 -8.19
C ALA A 42 -7.49 5.85 -8.13
N GLY A 43 -6.48 5.82 -9.00
CA GLY A 43 -5.41 4.84 -8.96
C GLY A 43 -4.51 4.99 -7.72
N ALA A 44 -3.67 4.00 -7.47
CA ALA A 44 -2.67 4.09 -6.42
C ALA A 44 -1.53 5.03 -6.86
N PRO A 45 -1.03 5.93 -6.00
CA PRO A 45 0.13 6.76 -6.30
C PRO A 45 1.34 5.92 -6.73
N VAL A 46 2.02 6.35 -7.79
CA VAL A 46 3.23 5.71 -8.31
C VAL A 46 4.28 6.77 -8.64
N THR A 47 5.54 6.38 -8.58
CA THR A 47 6.64 7.20 -9.08
C THR A 47 6.89 6.95 -10.57
N LEU A 48 7.66 7.82 -11.24
CA LEU A 48 8.09 7.59 -12.61
C LEU A 48 8.94 6.31 -12.73
N ASP A 49 9.81 6.05 -11.76
CA ASP A 49 10.63 4.84 -11.73
C ASP A 49 9.75 3.59 -11.60
N GLU A 50 8.74 3.62 -10.72
CA GLU A 50 7.78 2.52 -10.59
C GLU A 50 6.96 2.31 -11.86
N THR A 51 6.60 3.40 -12.56
CA THR A 51 5.90 3.30 -13.85
C THR A 51 6.76 2.57 -14.89
N MET A 52 8.05 2.90 -14.98
CA MET A 52 9.00 2.21 -15.86
C MET A 52 9.16 0.73 -15.46
N GLU A 53 9.26 0.42 -14.17
CA GLU A 53 9.33 -0.98 -13.69
C GLU A 53 8.05 -1.76 -14.04
N ILE A 54 6.88 -1.14 -13.93
CA ILE A 54 5.60 -1.74 -14.31
C ILE A 54 5.57 -2.03 -15.83
N GLU A 55 6.01 -1.06 -16.64
CA GLU A 55 6.08 -1.24 -18.10
C GLU A 55 7.04 -2.38 -18.49
N ASN A 56 8.19 -2.48 -17.82
CA ASN A 56 9.16 -3.56 -18.05
C ASN A 56 8.61 -4.97 -17.77
N VAL A 57 7.67 -5.10 -16.84
CA VAL A 57 7.07 -6.40 -16.47
C VAL A 57 5.69 -6.63 -17.08
N LEU A 58 5.16 -5.66 -17.83
CA LEU A 58 3.78 -5.65 -18.33
C LEU A 58 3.46 -6.88 -19.16
N ASP A 59 4.33 -7.25 -20.10
CA ASP A 59 4.13 -8.43 -20.96
C ASP A 59 3.96 -9.72 -20.14
N THR A 60 4.67 -9.82 -19.01
CA THR A 60 4.60 -11.00 -18.14
C THR A 60 3.26 -11.13 -17.44
N VAL A 61 2.61 -10.00 -17.11
CA VAL A 61 1.32 -9.98 -16.40
C VAL A 61 0.14 -9.77 -17.31
N TRP A 62 0.35 -9.45 -18.60
CA TRP A 62 -0.67 -9.08 -19.56
C TRP A 62 -1.83 -10.09 -19.63
N GLY A 63 -1.50 -11.38 -19.70
CA GLY A 63 -2.49 -12.46 -19.79
C GLY A 63 -3.34 -12.65 -18.51
N ASP A 64 -2.92 -12.03 -17.39
CA ASP A 64 -3.64 -12.08 -16.12
C ASP A 64 -4.64 -10.92 -15.99
N LEU A 65 -4.54 -9.90 -16.86
CA LEU A 65 -5.38 -8.71 -16.84
C LEU A 65 -6.70 -8.93 -17.59
N SER A 66 -7.76 -8.27 -17.12
CA SER A 66 -9.03 -8.29 -17.83
C SER A 66 -8.92 -7.57 -19.19
N ALA A 67 -9.77 -7.95 -20.17
CA ALA A 67 -9.82 -7.26 -21.46
C ALA A 67 -10.11 -5.75 -21.33
N SER A 68 -10.90 -5.35 -20.34
CA SER A 68 -11.14 -3.93 -20.04
C SER A 68 -9.90 -3.23 -19.53
N ALA A 69 -9.10 -3.89 -18.68
CA ALA A 69 -7.84 -3.35 -18.18
C ALA A 69 -6.80 -3.21 -19.30
N GLN A 70 -6.68 -4.22 -20.16
CA GLN A 70 -5.83 -4.17 -21.35
C GLN A 70 -6.21 -3.00 -22.28
N ALA A 71 -7.50 -2.81 -22.56
CA ALA A 71 -7.97 -1.70 -23.38
C ALA A 71 -7.70 -0.32 -22.77
N VAL A 72 -7.74 -0.20 -21.42
CA VAL A 72 -7.36 1.03 -20.73
C VAL A 72 -5.86 1.27 -20.87
N ILE A 73 -5.03 0.25 -20.64
CA ILE A 73 -3.56 0.37 -20.76
C ILE A 73 -3.15 0.72 -22.18
N ASP A 74 -3.75 0.08 -23.20
CA ASP A 74 -3.48 0.38 -24.60
C ASP A 74 -3.81 1.84 -24.97
N LYS A 75 -4.81 2.43 -24.32
CA LYS A 75 -5.29 3.79 -24.61
C LYS A 75 -4.52 4.87 -23.87
N GLN A 76 -4.20 4.68 -22.60
CA GLN A 76 -3.67 5.73 -21.72
C GLN A 76 -2.41 5.34 -20.96
N GLY A 77 -1.93 4.08 -21.09
CA GLY A 77 -0.79 3.57 -20.36
C GLY A 77 -1.13 2.97 -19.00
N VAL A 78 -0.10 2.52 -18.31
CA VAL A 78 -0.19 1.87 -16.98
C VAL A 78 -0.49 2.84 -15.85
N ALA A 79 -0.24 4.13 -16.06
CA ALA A 79 -0.45 5.21 -15.11
C ALA A 79 -0.98 6.46 -15.82
N TYR A 80 -1.61 7.37 -15.07
CA TYR A 80 -2.09 8.66 -15.56
C TYR A 80 -1.97 9.72 -14.44
N THR A 81 -2.06 10.99 -14.81
CA THR A 81 -2.13 12.08 -13.83
C THR A 81 -3.59 12.33 -13.47
N ASP A 82 -3.91 12.25 -12.18
CA ASP A 82 -5.26 12.47 -11.68
C ASP A 82 -5.64 13.96 -11.59
N GLU A 83 -6.84 14.27 -11.07
CA GLU A 83 -7.34 15.65 -10.94
C GLU A 83 -6.54 16.48 -9.91
N GLU A 84 -5.86 15.83 -8.97
CA GLU A 84 -5.01 16.50 -7.97
C GLU A 84 -3.59 16.76 -8.50
N GLY A 85 -3.25 16.20 -9.66
CA GLY A 85 -1.94 16.31 -10.30
C GLY A 85 -0.96 15.21 -9.92
N ASP A 86 -1.43 14.19 -9.20
CA ASP A 86 -0.62 13.06 -8.79
C ASP A 86 -0.56 11.99 -9.88
N LEU A 87 0.61 11.37 -10.06
CA LEU A 87 0.77 10.22 -10.94
C LEU A 87 0.25 8.96 -10.22
N VAL A 88 -0.77 8.32 -10.83
CA VAL A 88 -1.46 7.18 -10.23
C VAL A 88 -1.62 6.04 -11.24
N THR A 89 -1.78 4.81 -10.78
CA THR A 89 -2.06 3.66 -11.66
C THR A 89 -3.36 3.86 -12.41
N SER A 90 -3.43 3.40 -13.66
CA SER A 90 -4.68 3.44 -14.44
C SER A 90 -5.78 2.58 -13.80
N ILE A 91 -7.03 3.01 -13.97
CA ILE A 91 -8.22 2.35 -13.40
C ILE A 91 -9.27 2.06 -14.48
N VAL A 92 -10.04 1.02 -14.29
CA VAL A 92 -11.15 0.60 -15.16
C VAL A 92 -12.45 1.16 -14.60
N GLY A 93 -13.19 1.88 -15.44
CA GLY A 93 -14.52 2.35 -15.08
C GLY A 93 -14.58 3.29 -13.87
N GLY A 94 -13.48 3.97 -13.55
CA GLY A 94 -13.40 4.88 -12.42
C GLY A 94 -13.32 4.18 -11.05
N LYS A 95 -12.95 2.91 -10.99
CA LYS A 95 -12.90 2.10 -9.76
C LYS A 95 -11.72 1.15 -9.69
N ASP A 96 -11.74 0.10 -10.51
CA ASP A 96 -10.83 -1.02 -10.36
C ASP A 96 -9.44 -0.69 -10.90
N CYS A 97 -8.40 -0.97 -10.13
CA CYS A 97 -7.04 -0.89 -10.66
C CYS A 97 -6.86 -1.82 -11.87
N VAL A 98 -6.17 -1.35 -12.94
CA VAL A 98 -5.91 -2.18 -14.13
C VAL A 98 -5.13 -3.45 -13.86
N PHE A 99 -4.40 -3.51 -12.74
CA PHE A 99 -3.63 -4.69 -12.32
C PHE A 99 -4.40 -5.66 -11.44
N THR A 100 -5.75 -5.54 -11.35
CA THR A 100 -6.58 -6.52 -10.66
C THR A 100 -6.65 -7.83 -11.42
N CYS A 101 -6.51 -8.93 -10.69
CA CYS A 101 -6.80 -10.29 -11.17
C CYS A 101 -7.55 -11.05 -10.06
N TYR A 102 -8.20 -12.14 -10.41
CA TYR A 102 -9.04 -12.87 -9.46
C TYR A 102 -8.56 -14.30 -9.30
N GLU A 103 -8.54 -14.78 -8.06
CA GLU A 103 -8.31 -16.16 -7.70
C GLU A 103 -9.25 -16.53 -6.54
N ASN A 104 -10.06 -17.58 -6.72
CA ASN A 104 -11.03 -18.03 -5.72
C ASN A 104 -11.95 -16.91 -5.18
N ASN A 105 -12.47 -16.06 -6.04
CA ASN A 105 -13.28 -14.87 -5.72
C ASN A 105 -12.55 -13.80 -4.89
N CYS A 106 -11.24 -13.88 -4.75
CA CYS A 106 -10.42 -12.86 -4.12
C CYS A 106 -9.73 -12.01 -5.20
N CYS A 107 -9.84 -10.70 -5.10
CA CYS A 107 -9.10 -9.76 -5.92
C CYS A 107 -7.65 -9.70 -5.44
N LEU A 108 -6.72 -9.91 -6.35
CA LEU A 108 -5.29 -9.87 -6.13
C LEU A 108 -4.65 -8.87 -7.10
N CYS A 109 -3.44 -8.45 -6.79
CA CYS A 109 -2.61 -7.67 -7.70
C CYS A 109 -1.82 -8.62 -8.61
N ALA A 110 -1.99 -8.49 -9.93
CA ALA A 110 -1.28 -9.30 -10.93
C ALA A 110 0.25 -9.10 -10.85
N LEU A 111 0.71 -7.88 -10.54
CA LEU A 111 2.12 -7.57 -10.33
C LEU A 111 2.66 -8.37 -9.13
N GLU A 112 2.01 -8.28 -7.97
CA GLU A 112 2.43 -8.99 -6.76
C GLU A 112 2.36 -10.51 -6.94
N ARG A 113 1.32 -11.01 -7.60
CA ARG A 113 1.19 -12.44 -7.91
C ARG A 113 2.33 -12.94 -8.79
N SER A 114 2.69 -12.18 -9.82
CA SER A 114 3.81 -12.49 -10.71
C SER A 114 5.15 -12.53 -9.96
N TYR A 115 5.38 -11.53 -9.10
CA TYR A 115 6.56 -11.50 -8.23
C TYR A 115 6.62 -12.70 -7.29
N ARG A 116 5.53 -13.03 -6.58
CA ARG A 116 5.47 -14.17 -5.65
C ARG A 116 5.71 -15.52 -6.35
N ASN A 117 5.36 -15.60 -7.63
CA ASN A 117 5.62 -16.77 -8.49
C ASN A 117 7.04 -16.75 -9.10
N GLY A 118 7.89 -15.79 -8.74
CA GLY A 118 9.26 -15.68 -9.24
C GLY A 118 9.38 -15.32 -10.71
N LYS A 119 8.31 -14.77 -11.33
CA LYS A 119 8.29 -14.41 -12.76
C LYS A 119 8.83 -13.02 -13.04
N THR A 120 8.75 -12.11 -12.05
CA THR A 120 9.20 -10.71 -12.17
C THR A 120 9.99 -10.29 -10.95
N GLY A 121 10.84 -9.25 -11.08
CA GLY A 121 11.56 -8.64 -9.96
C GLY A 121 10.80 -7.53 -9.26
N PHE A 122 9.77 -6.97 -9.89
CA PHE A 122 8.95 -5.89 -9.32
C PHE A 122 7.77 -6.45 -8.52
N VAL A 123 7.66 -6.04 -7.25
CA VAL A 123 6.59 -6.55 -6.36
C VAL A 123 5.23 -5.92 -6.72
N LYS A 124 5.10 -4.64 -6.47
CA LYS A 124 3.98 -3.73 -6.74
C LYS A 124 4.38 -2.33 -6.26
N PRO A 125 3.64 -1.26 -6.61
CA PRO A 125 3.92 0.09 -6.13
C PRO A 125 4.07 0.12 -4.60
N ILE A 126 4.97 0.98 -4.14
CA ILE A 126 5.24 1.10 -2.70
C ILE A 126 4.01 1.60 -1.95
N SER A 127 3.22 2.50 -2.56
CA SER A 127 1.95 2.97 -2.00
C SER A 127 0.96 1.83 -1.72
N CYS A 128 0.84 0.87 -2.67
CA CYS A 128 0.02 -0.33 -2.50
C CYS A 128 0.58 -1.28 -1.42
N SER A 129 1.90 -1.37 -1.32
CA SER A 129 2.55 -2.27 -0.34
C SER A 129 2.43 -1.73 1.08
N LEU A 130 2.48 -0.42 1.24
CA LEU A 130 2.32 0.28 2.52
C LEU A 130 0.87 0.36 2.99
N TYR A 131 -0.13 0.18 2.08
CA TYR A 131 -1.53 0.32 2.47
C TYR A 131 -1.88 -0.62 3.65
N PRO A 132 -2.53 -0.12 4.71
CA PRO A 132 -3.28 1.14 4.82
C PRO A 132 -2.49 2.38 5.29
N ILE A 133 -1.17 2.35 5.30
CA ILE A 133 -0.37 3.55 5.53
C ILE A 133 -0.35 4.39 4.26
N ARG A 134 -0.71 5.68 4.40
CA ARG A 134 -0.58 6.70 3.36
C ARG A 134 0.66 7.54 3.63
N VAL A 135 1.43 7.80 2.60
CA VAL A 135 2.60 8.67 2.63
C VAL A 135 2.23 9.98 1.96
N LYS A 136 2.59 11.09 2.58
CA LYS A 136 2.45 12.43 1.99
C LYS A 136 3.79 13.14 2.05
N GLU A 137 4.25 13.61 0.91
CA GLU A 137 5.41 14.48 0.82
C GLU A 137 4.95 15.95 0.88
N PHE A 138 5.66 16.74 1.67
CA PHE A 138 5.36 18.16 1.84
C PHE A 138 6.32 19.01 1.01
N SER A 139 5.89 20.21 0.66
CA SER A 139 6.66 21.15 -0.18
C SER A 139 8.00 21.58 0.42
N ASN A 140 8.18 21.41 1.74
CA ASN A 140 9.42 21.69 2.46
C ASN A 140 10.41 20.51 2.46
N GLY A 141 10.10 19.43 1.75
CA GLY A 141 10.92 18.22 1.66
C GLY A 141 10.76 17.23 2.81
N THR A 142 9.90 17.51 3.80
CA THR A 142 9.56 16.53 4.83
C THR A 142 8.51 15.54 4.32
N CYS A 143 8.47 14.37 4.93
CA CYS A 143 7.51 13.32 4.64
C CYS A 143 6.64 13.03 5.86
N GLY A 144 5.40 12.68 5.66
CA GLY A 144 4.49 12.25 6.73
C GLY A 144 3.82 10.93 6.39
N ILE A 145 3.66 10.07 7.41
CA ILE A 145 2.93 8.82 7.30
C ILE A 145 1.75 8.77 8.24
N ASN A 146 0.61 8.31 7.71
CA ASN A 146 -0.64 8.25 8.45
C ASN A 146 -1.40 6.96 8.13
N TYR A 147 -2.19 6.48 9.09
CA TYR A 147 -3.10 5.35 8.90
C TYR A 147 -4.40 5.82 8.24
N HIS A 148 -4.78 5.17 7.14
CA HIS A 148 -6.05 5.43 6.46
C HIS A 148 -7.19 4.62 7.11
N HIS A 149 -8.05 5.32 7.85
CA HIS A 149 -9.22 4.73 8.48
C HIS A 149 -10.31 4.42 7.45
N TRP A 150 -10.22 3.26 6.82
CA TRP A 150 -11.24 2.84 5.87
C TRP A 150 -12.03 1.64 6.38
N ARG A 151 -13.37 1.69 6.21
CA ARG A 151 -14.28 0.65 6.72
C ARG A 151 -14.01 -0.74 6.14
N ILE A 152 -13.50 -0.83 4.92
CA ILE A 152 -13.16 -2.12 4.28
C ILE A 152 -12.08 -2.90 5.03
N CYS A 153 -11.30 -2.23 5.87
CA CYS A 153 -10.26 -2.82 6.71
C CYS A 153 -10.73 -3.17 8.13
N ALA A 154 -12.05 -3.16 8.41
CA ALA A 154 -12.57 -3.42 9.75
C ALA A 154 -12.18 -4.82 10.27
N ASP A 155 -12.26 -5.84 9.42
CA ASP A 155 -11.89 -7.21 9.80
C ASP A 155 -10.38 -7.39 9.93
N ALA A 156 -9.58 -6.66 9.16
CA ALA A 156 -8.13 -6.64 9.32
C ALA A 156 -7.71 -6.06 10.68
N ARG A 157 -8.44 -5.07 11.22
CA ARG A 157 -8.21 -4.53 12.57
C ARG A 157 -8.56 -5.56 13.64
N LYS A 158 -9.73 -6.22 13.54
CA LYS A 158 -10.11 -7.29 14.48
C LYS A 158 -9.06 -8.39 14.54
N LYS A 159 -8.63 -8.87 13.36
CA LYS A 159 -7.58 -9.87 13.26
C LYS A 159 -6.25 -9.38 13.86
N GLY A 160 -5.89 -8.14 13.63
CA GLY A 160 -4.72 -7.51 14.25
C GLY A 160 -4.80 -7.46 15.77
N GLU A 161 -5.99 -7.14 16.33
CA GLU A 161 -6.26 -7.14 17.76
C GLU A 161 -6.14 -8.57 18.35
N GLU A 162 -6.75 -9.57 17.71
CA GLU A 162 -6.66 -10.98 18.10
C GLU A 162 -5.21 -11.50 18.14
N LEU A 163 -4.40 -11.08 17.15
CA LEU A 163 -2.99 -11.43 17.04
C LEU A 163 -2.06 -10.54 17.88
N ASN A 164 -2.61 -9.47 18.48
CA ASN A 164 -1.84 -8.40 19.13
C ASN A 164 -0.69 -7.86 18.24
N LEU A 165 -0.97 -7.70 16.93
CA LEU A 165 0.03 -7.34 15.93
C LEU A 165 -0.08 -5.84 15.56
N PRO A 166 0.86 -4.99 15.99
CA PRO A 166 0.89 -3.57 15.61
C PRO A 166 1.06 -3.40 14.10
N LEU A 167 0.41 -2.36 13.54
CA LEU A 167 0.44 -2.03 12.12
C LEU A 167 1.87 -1.92 11.57
N TYR A 168 2.76 -1.19 12.27
CA TYR A 168 4.14 -1.02 11.84
C TYR A 168 4.93 -2.33 11.81
N LYS A 169 4.60 -3.30 12.70
CA LYS A 169 5.21 -4.64 12.69
C LYS A 169 4.64 -5.49 11.55
N PHE A 170 3.34 -5.40 11.28
CA PHE A 170 2.72 -6.05 10.13
C PHE A 170 3.30 -5.57 8.80
N LEU A 171 3.57 -4.26 8.68
CA LEU A 171 4.11 -3.63 7.47
C LEU A 171 5.64 -3.45 7.52
N LYS A 172 6.36 -4.26 8.29
CA LYS A 172 7.83 -4.20 8.41
C LYS A 172 8.53 -4.14 7.05
N GLU A 173 8.20 -5.09 6.17
CA GLU A 173 8.88 -5.21 4.88
C GLU A 173 8.66 -3.97 3.98
N PRO A 174 7.42 -3.50 3.73
CA PRO A 174 7.21 -2.31 2.92
C PRO A 174 7.73 -1.02 3.57
N LEU A 175 7.70 -0.88 4.90
CA LEU A 175 8.32 0.25 5.60
C LEU A 175 9.83 0.23 5.43
N THR A 176 10.47 -0.93 5.59
CA THR A 176 11.92 -1.10 5.35
C THR A 176 12.28 -0.80 3.88
N ARG A 177 11.44 -1.23 2.92
CA ARG A 177 11.65 -0.94 1.50
C ARG A 177 11.56 0.54 1.17
N ARG A 178 10.65 1.28 1.83
CA ARG A 178 10.43 2.71 1.57
C ARG A 178 11.44 3.62 2.26
N PHE A 179 11.75 3.34 3.53
CA PHE A 179 12.50 4.25 4.39
C PHE A 179 13.88 3.72 4.77
N GLY A 180 14.17 2.46 4.52
CA GLY A 180 15.41 1.81 4.90
C GLY A 180 15.31 1.06 6.23
N LYS A 181 16.28 0.15 6.45
CA LYS A 181 16.32 -0.69 7.64
C LYS A 181 16.60 0.13 8.90
N GLU A 182 17.51 1.09 8.83
CA GLU A 182 17.91 1.92 9.96
C GLU A 182 16.74 2.73 10.48
N TRP A 183 15.99 3.38 9.58
CA TRP A 183 14.77 4.09 9.91
C TRP A 183 13.70 3.19 10.55
N TYR A 184 13.52 1.98 10.03
CA TYR A 184 12.55 1.03 10.59
C TYR A 184 12.96 0.57 12.01
N ASP A 185 14.24 0.33 12.22
CA ASP A 185 14.77 -0.05 13.53
C ASP A 185 14.56 1.09 14.55
N GLU A 186 14.82 2.35 14.17
CA GLU A 186 14.53 3.53 14.98
C GLU A 186 13.04 3.69 15.29
N LEU A 187 12.16 3.50 14.30
CA LEU A 187 10.70 3.47 14.53
C LEU A 187 10.32 2.46 15.60
N CYS A 188 10.94 1.27 15.60
CA CYS A 188 10.68 0.25 16.61
C CYS A 188 11.13 0.70 18.01
N GLU A 189 12.31 1.30 18.14
CA GLU A 189 12.84 1.81 19.42
C GLU A 189 11.96 2.93 19.96
N VAL A 190 11.59 3.90 19.13
CA VAL A 190 10.69 4.99 19.51
C VAL A 190 9.31 4.44 19.93
N ALA A 191 8.75 3.49 19.19
CA ALA A 191 7.48 2.88 19.54
C ALA A 191 7.51 2.17 20.89
N GLU A 192 8.60 1.46 21.20
CA GLU A 192 8.80 0.81 22.51
C GLU A 192 8.90 1.82 23.64
N GLN A 193 9.59 2.95 23.43
CA GLN A 193 9.70 4.02 24.44
C GLN A 193 8.36 4.73 24.68
N LEU A 194 7.56 4.96 23.63
CA LEU A 194 6.28 5.68 23.73
C LEU A 194 5.15 4.83 24.29
N LEU A 195 5.20 3.53 24.09
CA LEU A 195 4.16 2.59 24.56
C LEU A 195 4.50 1.96 25.93
N GLY A 196 5.74 2.10 26.42
CA GLY A 196 6.17 1.77 27.77
C GLY A 196 6.27 0.31 28.05
#